data_b42b78a8d393151194d20b7593ecead7
#
_entry.id   b42b78a8d393151194d20b7593ecead7
#
_cell.length_a   1.000
_cell.length_b   1.000
_cell.length_c   1.000
_cell.angle_alpha   90.00
_cell.angle_beta   90.00
_cell.angle_gamma   90.00
#
_symmetry.space_group_name_H-M   'P 1'
#
loop_
_entity.id
_entity.type
_entity.pdbx_description
1 polymer ?
#
loop_
_entity_poly.entity_id
_entity_poly.type
_entity_poly.pdbx_seq_one_letter_code
_entity_poly.pdbx_strand_id
1 'polypeptide(L)'
;MVKTVKTMNDYLKTSNYDRPRLETPNDESTLLLHSCCAPCAGEIMEALAASSIDTTVYFYNPNIHPIEEYELRKEENKRFCEALDFKFIDADYDKDNWFDRIQGLENEPERGERCTKCFDMRFERSALFAHENNFSLFATTLGISRWKDLDQVNNSGLRAANRYKDLTFWDFNWRKKGGSSRMIEISKREEFYQQEYCGCVYSLRDTNKWRKENNRPRIKRGKKFYSKFL
;
A
#
# COMPACT_ATOMS: atom_id res chain seq x y z
N MET A 1 -7.55 -27.76 7.82
CA MET A 1 -6.51 -27.48 8.83
C MET A 1 -6.71 -26.07 9.33
N VAL A 2 -7.00 -25.87 10.61
CA VAL A 2 -7.10 -24.54 11.21
C VAL A 2 -5.68 -23.97 11.23
N LYS A 3 -5.40 -22.92 10.43
CA LYS A 3 -4.12 -22.20 10.50
C LYS A 3 -4.05 -21.57 11.90
N THR A 4 -3.07 -21.95 12.69
CA THR A 4 -2.82 -21.34 14.01
C THR A 4 -2.63 -19.84 13.80
N VAL A 5 -3.43 -19.04 14.47
CA VAL A 5 -3.29 -17.58 14.41
C VAL A 5 -1.97 -17.22 15.10
N LYS A 6 -1.00 -16.70 14.34
CA LYS A 6 0.27 -16.22 14.86
C LYS A 6 0.05 -14.87 15.55
N THR A 7 0.62 -14.70 16.72
CA THR A 7 0.61 -13.41 17.44
C THR A 7 1.74 -12.50 16.96
N MET A 8 1.67 -11.21 17.27
CA MET A 8 2.76 -10.25 17.00
C MET A 8 4.12 -10.77 17.52
N ASN A 9 4.16 -11.34 18.72
CA ASN A 9 5.38 -11.95 19.27
C ASN A 9 5.90 -13.13 18.42
N ASP A 10 5.02 -13.92 17.80
CA ASP A 10 5.43 -14.99 16.91
C ASP A 10 6.03 -14.45 15.62
N TYR A 11 5.46 -13.35 15.06
CA TYR A 11 6.03 -12.67 13.89
C TYR A 11 7.39 -12.04 14.19
N LEU A 12 7.55 -11.38 15.32
CA LEU A 12 8.81 -10.76 15.73
C LEU A 12 9.89 -11.81 16.05
N LYS A 13 9.52 -12.98 16.59
CA LYS A 13 10.45 -14.10 16.87
C LYS A 13 10.85 -14.88 15.62
N THR A 14 9.94 -15.05 14.66
CA THR A 14 10.22 -15.76 13.41
C THR A 14 10.94 -14.90 12.38
N SER A 15 10.89 -13.58 12.52
CA SER A 15 11.65 -12.65 11.69
C SER A 15 13.03 -12.42 12.28
N ASN A 16 13.94 -13.38 12.13
CA ASN A 16 15.38 -13.21 12.39
C ASN A 16 16.05 -12.18 11.45
N TYR A 17 15.31 -11.12 11.12
CA TYR A 17 15.83 -10.06 10.29
C TYR A 17 16.56 -9.05 11.17
N ASP A 18 17.82 -8.84 10.89
CA ASP A 18 18.55 -7.69 11.40
C ASP A 18 17.95 -6.41 10.77
N ARG A 19 16.98 -5.83 11.49
CA ARG A 19 16.35 -4.57 11.10
C ARG A 19 16.92 -3.44 11.94
N PRO A 20 17.35 -2.34 11.30
CA PRO A 20 17.63 -1.14 12.07
C PRO A 20 16.30 -0.66 12.72
N ARG A 21 16.39 -0.25 13.98
CA ARG A 21 15.26 0.44 14.61
C ARG A 21 14.94 1.70 13.82
N LEU A 22 13.64 1.90 13.59
CA LEU A 22 13.17 3.09 12.90
C LEU A 22 13.07 4.26 13.90
N GLU A 23 13.53 5.41 13.44
CA GLU A 23 13.37 6.69 14.10
C GLU A 23 12.39 7.52 13.28
N THR A 24 11.29 7.93 13.92
CA THR A 24 10.25 8.76 13.27
C THR A 24 10.69 10.22 13.23
N PRO A 25 10.23 11.01 12.26
CA PRO A 25 10.37 12.47 12.33
C PRO A 25 9.77 13.01 13.63
N ASN A 26 10.50 13.93 14.28
CA ASN A 26 10.08 14.61 15.53
C ASN A 26 9.77 13.64 16.70
N ASP A 27 10.36 12.45 16.71
CA ASP A 27 10.16 11.42 17.76
C ASP A 27 8.67 11.02 17.96
N GLU A 28 7.87 11.13 16.89
CA GLU A 28 6.45 10.77 16.91
C GLU A 28 6.25 9.29 17.23
N SER A 29 5.38 9.00 18.18
CA SER A 29 5.08 7.62 18.61
C SER A 29 3.93 6.98 17.83
N THR A 30 3.12 7.78 17.14
CA THR A 30 1.93 7.34 16.39
C THR A 30 2.07 7.64 14.90
N LEU A 31 1.59 6.73 14.06
CA LEU A 31 1.68 6.82 12.60
C LEU A 31 0.39 6.41 11.92
N LEU A 32 -0.10 7.21 10.97
CA LEU A 32 -1.09 6.78 9.99
C LEU A 32 -0.36 6.21 8.75
N LEU A 33 -0.52 4.91 8.47
CA LEU A 33 0.11 4.24 7.33
C LEU A 33 -0.91 4.00 6.21
N HIS A 34 -0.84 4.78 5.13
CA HIS A 34 -1.59 4.45 3.92
C HIS A 34 -1.06 3.15 3.30
N SER A 35 -1.94 2.16 3.10
CA SER A 35 -1.59 0.87 2.51
C SER A 35 -2.43 0.54 1.27
N CYS A 36 -1.82 -0.12 0.27
CA CYS A 36 -2.51 -0.51 -0.96
C CYS A 36 -2.60 -2.03 -1.19
N CYS A 37 -1.67 -2.81 -0.65
CA CYS A 37 -1.64 -4.27 -0.81
C CYS A 37 -0.67 -4.89 0.19
N ALA A 38 -0.98 -6.08 0.66
CA ALA A 38 -0.19 -6.79 1.65
C ALA A 38 1.27 -7.07 1.22
N PRO A 39 1.57 -7.46 -0.05
CA PRO A 39 2.96 -7.64 -0.48
C PRO A 39 3.85 -6.42 -0.28
N CYS A 40 3.32 -5.20 -0.48
CA CYS A 40 4.07 -3.97 -0.24
C CYS A 40 4.08 -3.55 1.24
N ALA A 41 3.06 -3.94 1.99
CA ALA A 41 2.89 -3.52 3.37
C ALA A 41 3.68 -4.38 4.37
N GLY A 42 3.88 -5.66 4.09
CA GLY A 42 4.38 -6.64 5.05
C GLY A 42 5.67 -6.26 5.74
N GLU A 43 6.71 -5.89 4.99
CA GLU A 43 7.99 -5.46 5.60
C GLU A 43 7.84 -4.17 6.40
N ILE A 44 7.08 -3.21 5.87
CA ILE A 44 6.91 -1.91 6.54
C ILE A 44 6.17 -2.10 7.87
N MET A 45 5.10 -2.87 7.87
CA MET A 45 4.33 -3.15 9.09
C MET A 45 5.17 -3.89 10.14
N GLU A 46 5.95 -4.91 9.74
CA GLU A 46 6.84 -5.60 10.68
C GLU A 46 7.96 -4.70 11.22
N ALA A 47 8.52 -3.82 10.38
CA ALA A 47 9.54 -2.87 10.80
C ALA A 47 8.99 -1.84 11.81
N LEU A 48 7.77 -1.37 11.59
CA LEU A 48 7.06 -0.47 12.51
C LEU A 48 6.75 -1.15 13.84
N ALA A 49 6.23 -2.39 13.80
CA ALA A 49 5.98 -3.20 15.00
C ALA A 49 7.25 -3.47 15.80
N ALA A 50 8.35 -3.86 15.13
CA ALA A 50 9.65 -4.10 15.75
C ALA A 50 10.28 -2.83 16.36
N SER A 51 9.87 -1.66 15.87
CA SER A 51 10.31 -0.35 16.38
C SER A 51 9.36 0.23 17.45
N SER A 52 8.29 -0.48 17.79
CA SER A 52 7.26 -0.05 18.78
C SER A 52 6.58 1.27 18.39
N ILE A 53 6.34 1.48 17.09
CA ILE A 53 5.61 2.63 16.58
C ILE A 53 4.13 2.24 16.50
N ASP A 54 3.27 2.95 17.25
CA ASP A 54 1.82 2.73 17.24
C ASP A 54 1.25 3.12 15.86
N THR A 55 0.80 2.12 15.12
CA THR A 55 0.45 2.26 13.71
C THR A 55 -1.02 1.98 13.46
N THR A 56 -1.71 2.96 12.87
CA THR A 56 -3.03 2.77 12.28
C THR A 56 -2.89 2.65 10.76
N VAL A 57 -3.35 1.54 10.19
CA VAL A 57 -3.33 1.32 8.75
C VAL A 57 -4.60 1.87 8.12
N TYR A 58 -4.42 2.74 7.13
CA TYR A 58 -5.50 3.38 6.39
C TYR A 58 -5.57 2.86 4.96
N PHE A 59 -6.65 2.14 4.63
CA PHE A 59 -6.84 1.52 3.33
C PHE A 59 -7.80 2.34 2.48
N TYR A 60 -7.27 3.29 1.71
CA TYR A 60 -8.00 4.11 0.75
C TYR A 60 -7.45 3.93 -0.66
N ASN A 61 -8.13 3.13 -1.48
CA ASN A 61 -7.64 2.71 -2.79
C ASN A 61 -8.73 2.68 -3.87
N PRO A 62 -9.38 3.81 -4.18
CA PRO A 62 -10.46 3.87 -5.17
C PRO A 62 -10.01 3.53 -6.60
N ASN A 63 -8.71 3.47 -6.82
CA ASN A 63 -8.08 3.11 -8.09
C ASN A 63 -8.01 1.60 -8.35
N ILE A 64 -8.35 0.74 -7.39
CA ILE A 64 -8.26 -0.72 -7.58
C ILE A 64 -9.55 -1.23 -8.21
N HIS A 65 -9.43 -1.83 -9.39
CA HIS A 65 -10.53 -2.37 -10.19
C HIS A 65 -10.21 -3.79 -10.69
N PRO A 66 -11.21 -4.69 -10.75
CA PRO A 66 -12.61 -4.53 -10.32
C PRO A 66 -12.76 -4.54 -8.80
N ILE A 67 -13.99 -4.44 -8.31
CA ILE A 67 -14.28 -4.42 -6.86
C ILE A 67 -13.74 -5.68 -6.15
N GLU A 68 -13.79 -6.82 -6.80
CA GLU A 68 -13.28 -8.08 -6.24
C GLU A 68 -11.75 -8.04 -6.02
N GLU A 69 -11.00 -7.33 -6.86
CA GLU A 69 -9.57 -7.10 -6.66
C GLU A 69 -9.31 -6.17 -5.46
N TYR A 70 -10.17 -5.16 -5.30
CA TYR A 70 -10.13 -4.26 -4.13
C TYR A 70 -10.38 -5.05 -2.84
N GLU A 71 -11.47 -5.83 -2.80
CA GLU A 71 -11.82 -6.64 -1.62
C GLU A 71 -10.71 -7.65 -1.27
N LEU A 72 -10.17 -8.37 -2.25
CA LEU A 72 -9.07 -9.31 -2.03
C LEU A 72 -7.86 -8.64 -1.39
N ARG A 73 -7.43 -7.48 -1.90
CA ARG A 73 -6.28 -6.74 -1.34
C ARG A 73 -6.58 -6.16 0.03
N LYS A 74 -7.82 -5.73 0.26
CA LYS A 74 -8.28 -5.22 1.55
C LYS A 74 -8.22 -6.30 2.63
N GLU A 75 -8.84 -7.44 2.37
CA GLU A 75 -8.90 -8.55 3.33
C GLU A 75 -7.50 -9.08 3.71
N GLU A 76 -6.57 -9.15 2.75
CA GLU A 76 -5.20 -9.52 3.07
C GLU A 76 -4.48 -8.50 3.96
N ASN A 77 -4.66 -7.19 3.68
CA ASN A 77 -4.12 -6.15 4.55
C ASN A 77 -4.69 -6.23 5.95
N LYS A 78 -6.01 -6.36 6.06
CA LYS A 78 -6.73 -6.48 7.33
C LYS A 78 -6.23 -7.67 8.13
N ARG A 79 -6.18 -8.86 7.53
CA ARG A 79 -5.65 -10.08 8.16
C ARG A 79 -4.23 -9.87 8.73
N PHE A 80 -3.37 -9.19 7.98
CA PHE A 80 -2.00 -8.96 8.41
C PHE A 80 -1.89 -7.89 9.50
N CYS A 81 -2.75 -6.86 9.47
CA CYS A 81 -2.89 -5.89 10.56
C CYS A 81 -3.31 -6.57 11.86
N GLU A 82 -4.33 -7.44 11.81
CA GLU A 82 -4.81 -8.22 12.96
C GLU A 82 -3.69 -9.09 13.57
N ALA A 83 -2.86 -9.70 12.72
CA ALA A 83 -1.73 -10.50 13.17
C ALA A 83 -0.61 -9.70 13.87
N LEU A 84 -0.49 -8.41 13.56
CA LEU A 84 0.47 -7.49 14.17
C LEU A 84 -0.16 -6.58 15.25
N ASP A 85 -1.41 -6.79 15.60
CA ASP A 85 -2.19 -5.97 16.53
C ASP A 85 -2.26 -4.48 16.11
N PHE A 86 -2.30 -4.23 14.80
CA PHE A 86 -2.46 -2.90 14.24
C PHE A 86 -3.93 -2.59 13.99
N LYS A 87 -4.33 -1.35 14.29
CA LYS A 87 -5.65 -0.84 13.92
C LYS A 87 -5.76 -0.72 12.41
N PHE A 88 -6.86 -1.22 11.85
CA PHE A 88 -7.18 -1.14 10.42
C PHE A 88 -8.39 -0.26 10.17
N ILE A 89 -8.28 0.71 9.28
CA ILE A 89 -9.37 1.58 8.84
C ILE A 89 -9.68 1.27 7.38
N ASP A 90 -10.88 0.74 7.13
CA ASP A 90 -11.46 0.57 5.80
C ASP A 90 -12.10 1.89 5.38
N ALA A 91 -11.43 2.60 4.49
CA ALA A 91 -11.94 3.86 3.97
C ALA A 91 -12.85 3.65 2.74
N ASP A 92 -13.54 4.71 2.34
CA ASP A 92 -14.51 4.68 1.25
C ASP A 92 -13.90 4.19 -0.08
N TYR A 93 -14.65 3.34 -0.78
CA TYR A 93 -14.33 2.95 -2.15
C TYR A 93 -14.95 3.93 -3.15
N ASP A 94 -14.38 5.13 -3.22
CA ASP A 94 -14.86 6.26 -4.01
C ASP A 94 -14.30 6.23 -5.44
N LYS A 95 -14.63 5.15 -6.19
CA LYS A 95 -14.10 4.92 -7.54
C LYS A 95 -14.53 5.99 -8.55
N ASP A 96 -15.74 6.54 -8.41
CA ASP A 96 -16.29 7.49 -9.38
C ASP A 96 -15.50 8.81 -9.31
N ASN A 97 -15.22 9.32 -8.12
CA ASN A 97 -14.32 10.46 -7.93
C ASN A 97 -12.90 10.18 -8.48
N TRP A 98 -12.39 8.94 -8.37
CA TRP A 98 -11.12 8.61 -8.99
C TRP A 98 -11.18 8.73 -10.52
N PHE A 99 -12.23 8.22 -11.16
CA PHE A 99 -12.42 8.35 -12.61
C PHE A 99 -12.54 9.82 -13.03
N ASP A 100 -13.29 10.63 -12.30
CA ASP A 100 -13.45 12.06 -12.56
C ASP A 100 -12.09 12.79 -12.50
N ARG A 101 -11.28 12.48 -11.49
CA ARG A 101 -9.96 13.12 -11.31
C ARG A 101 -8.93 12.78 -12.37
N ILE A 102 -9.07 11.62 -13.02
CA ILE A 102 -8.14 11.19 -14.07
C ILE A 102 -8.72 11.34 -15.49
N GLN A 103 -9.87 11.97 -15.63
CA GLN A 103 -10.49 12.24 -16.92
C GLN A 103 -9.53 12.98 -17.85
N GLY A 104 -9.38 12.49 -19.09
CA GLY A 104 -8.44 13.02 -20.09
C GLY A 104 -7.02 12.45 -19.97
N LEU A 105 -6.73 11.68 -18.92
CA LEU A 105 -5.41 11.07 -18.69
C LEU A 105 -5.40 9.55 -18.90
N GLU A 106 -6.43 8.99 -19.53
CA GLU A 106 -6.63 7.54 -19.71
C GLU A 106 -5.48 6.89 -20.50
N ASN A 107 -4.86 7.65 -21.39
CA ASN A 107 -3.77 7.18 -22.25
C ASN A 107 -2.36 7.50 -21.72
N GLU A 108 -2.28 8.20 -20.58
CA GLU A 108 -1.01 8.43 -19.91
C GLU A 108 -0.34 7.10 -19.53
N PRO A 109 0.97 6.96 -19.68
CA PRO A 109 1.69 5.76 -19.26
C PRO A 109 1.67 5.58 -17.73
N GLU A 110 2.07 4.40 -17.27
CA GLU A 110 2.42 4.26 -15.85
C GLU A 110 3.56 5.21 -15.49
N ARG A 111 3.51 5.78 -14.29
CA ARG A 111 4.39 6.85 -13.79
C ARG A 111 4.20 8.21 -14.47
N GLY A 112 3.26 8.35 -15.42
CA GLY A 112 2.85 9.63 -16.00
C GLY A 112 1.91 10.43 -15.10
N GLU A 113 1.28 11.46 -15.65
CA GLU A 113 0.42 12.39 -14.91
C GLU A 113 -0.79 11.71 -14.26
N ARG A 114 -1.38 10.72 -14.93
CA ARG A 114 -2.46 9.89 -14.34
C ARG A 114 -2.06 9.29 -12.98
N CYS A 115 -0.81 8.80 -12.86
CA CYS A 115 -0.33 8.25 -11.61
C CYS A 115 -0.12 9.33 -10.54
N THR A 116 0.35 10.52 -10.93
CA THR A 116 0.45 11.67 -10.02
C THR A 116 -0.92 12.03 -9.44
N LYS A 117 -1.94 12.21 -10.28
CA LYS A 117 -3.32 12.50 -9.83
C LYS A 117 -3.88 11.40 -8.92
N CYS A 118 -3.58 10.14 -9.24
CA CYS A 118 -3.97 9.00 -8.41
C CYS A 118 -3.30 9.02 -7.01
N PHE A 119 -2.02 9.38 -6.93
CA PHE A 119 -1.32 9.50 -5.65
C PHE A 119 -1.81 10.73 -4.88
N ASP A 120 -1.97 11.86 -5.54
CA ASP A 120 -2.48 13.08 -4.92
C ASP A 120 -3.84 12.84 -4.25
N MET A 121 -4.80 12.25 -4.95
CA MET A 121 -6.10 11.92 -4.39
C MET A 121 -6.00 11.04 -3.14
N ARG A 122 -5.20 9.99 -3.20
CA ARG A 122 -5.06 9.04 -2.10
C ARG A 122 -4.39 9.66 -0.89
N PHE A 123 -3.37 10.49 -1.11
CA PHE A 123 -2.65 11.14 -0.01
C PHE A 123 -3.38 12.36 0.53
N GLU A 124 -4.12 13.10 -0.30
CA GLU A 124 -5.04 14.15 0.17
C GLU A 124 -6.07 13.58 1.17
N ARG A 125 -6.67 12.43 0.83
CA ARG A 125 -7.63 11.78 1.73
C ARG A 125 -6.94 11.22 2.99
N SER A 126 -5.73 10.66 2.85
CA SER A 126 -4.95 10.17 4.00
C SER A 126 -4.53 11.32 4.93
N ALA A 127 -4.08 12.44 4.37
CA ALA A 127 -3.69 13.62 5.14
C ALA A 127 -4.88 14.29 5.84
N LEU A 128 -6.03 14.37 5.17
CA LEU A 128 -7.26 14.86 5.79
C LEU A 128 -7.65 13.98 6.98
N PHE A 129 -7.68 12.65 6.79
CA PHE A 129 -7.99 11.71 7.87
C PHE A 129 -7.00 11.83 9.02
N ALA A 130 -5.69 11.95 8.73
CA ALA A 130 -4.66 12.16 9.73
C ALA A 130 -4.93 13.42 10.55
N HIS A 131 -5.19 14.53 9.89
CA HIS A 131 -5.50 15.80 10.54
C HIS A 131 -6.75 15.73 11.43
N GLU A 132 -7.86 15.19 10.91
CA GLU A 132 -9.13 15.06 11.64
C GLU A 132 -9.05 14.11 12.84
N ASN A 133 -8.08 13.19 12.85
CA ASN A 133 -7.89 12.20 13.92
C ASN A 133 -6.62 12.43 14.74
N ASN A 134 -6.05 13.63 14.70
CA ASN A 134 -4.90 14.08 15.50
C ASN A 134 -3.62 13.23 15.29
N PHE A 135 -3.39 12.71 14.09
CA PHE A 135 -2.08 12.21 13.71
C PHE A 135 -1.20 13.36 13.24
N SER A 136 -0.01 13.46 13.77
CA SER A 136 1.04 14.40 13.33
C SER A 136 1.95 13.82 12.24
N LEU A 137 1.87 12.49 12.01
CA LEU A 137 2.71 11.78 11.07
C LEU A 137 1.91 10.81 10.20
N PHE A 138 2.13 10.85 8.88
CA PHE A 138 1.63 9.80 8.00
C PHE A 138 2.69 9.35 7.00
N ALA A 139 2.56 8.10 6.54
CA ALA A 139 3.44 7.48 5.55
C ALA A 139 2.64 6.64 4.55
N THR A 140 3.34 6.06 3.56
CA THR A 140 2.72 5.16 2.58
C THR A 140 3.56 3.93 2.30
N THR A 141 2.90 2.81 2.02
CA THR A 141 3.55 1.59 1.56
C THR A 141 3.96 1.64 0.07
N LEU A 142 3.52 2.65 -0.68
CA LEU A 142 3.83 2.76 -2.11
C LEU A 142 5.33 2.91 -2.39
N GLY A 143 6.06 3.56 -1.48
CA GLY A 143 7.49 3.85 -1.63
C GLY A 143 8.39 2.61 -1.70
N ILE A 144 7.96 1.44 -1.20
CA ILE A 144 8.77 0.22 -1.24
C ILE A 144 8.74 -0.45 -2.62
N SER A 145 7.70 -0.24 -3.40
CA SER A 145 7.53 -0.89 -4.70
C SER A 145 8.50 -0.35 -5.74
N ARG A 146 9.36 -1.21 -6.28
CA ARG A 146 10.28 -0.87 -7.41
C ARG A 146 9.56 -0.44 -8.69
N TRP A 147 8.27 -0.74 -8.78
CA TRP A 147 7.43 -0.38 -9.93
C TRP A 147 6.90 1.06 -9.86
N LYS A 148 7.11 1.74 -8.74
CA LYS A 148 6.72 3.13 -8.54
C LYS A 148 7.93 4.05 -8.61
N ASP A 149 7.73 5.23 -9.14
CA ASP A 149 8.68 6.32 -9.02
C ASP A 149 8.61 6.85 -7.59
N LEU A 150 9.75 6.82 -6.89
CA LEU A 150 9.79 7.21 -5.47
C LEU A 150 9.61 8.70 -5.28
N ASP A 151 10.22 9.49 -6.16
CA ASP A 151 10.13 10.96 -6.08
C ASP A 151 8.70 11.42 -6.39
N GLN A 152 8.03 10.79 -7.38
CA GLN A 152 6.63 11.05 -7.67
C GLN A 152 5.72 10.74 -6.47
N VAL A 153 5.97 9.62 -5.78
CA VAL A 153 5.23 9.23 -4.55
C VAL A 153 5.49 10.23 -3.44
N ASN A 154 6.75 10.54 -3.16
CA ASN A 154 7.15 11.44 -2.07
C ASN A 154 6.64 12.88 -2.31
N ASN A 155 6.76 13.39 -3.53
CA ASN A 155 6.26 14.71 -3.88
C ASN A 155 4.73 14.83 -3.68
N SER A 156 3.97 13.77 -3.99
CA SER A 156 2.52 13.75 -3.72
C SER A 156 2.22 13.72 -2.22
N GLY A 157 2.97 12.95 -1.43
CA GLY A 157 2.83 12.90 0.03
C GLY A 157 3.13 14.25 0.69
N LEU A 158 4.24 14.89 0.28
CA LEU A 158 4.63 16.21 0.78
C LEU A 158 3.58 17.29 0.43
N ARG A 159 3.06 17.30 -0.81
CA ARG A 159 1.97 18.21 -1.18
C ARG A 159 0.73 18.03 -0.31
N ALA A 160 0.38 16.79 0.02
CA ALA A 160 -0.76 16.50 0.87
C ALA A 160 -0.54 16.97 2.32
N ALA A 161 0.64 16.68 2.90
CA ALA A 161 1.01 17.11 4.25
C ALA A 161 1.02 18.63 4.39
N ASN A 162 1.57 19.35 3.42
CA ASN A 162 1.70 20.81 3.44
C ASN A 162 0.37 21.57 3.51
N ARG A 163 -0.77 20.88 3.39
CA ARG A 163 -2.10 21.47 3.61
C ARG A 163 -2.43 21.66 5.10
N TYR A 164 -1.71 20.98 5.98
CA TYR A 164 -1.98 20.95 7.43
C TYR A 164 -0.69 21.28 8.18
N LYS A 165 -0.75 22.30 9.02
CA LYS A 165 0.42 22.87 9.70
C LYS A 165 1.18 21.87 10.57
N ASP A 166 0.44 20.98 11.22
CA ASP A 166 0.99 20.05 12.22
C ASP A 166 1.04 18.60 11.70
N LEU A 167 1.07 18.41 10.38
CA LEU A 167 1.14 17.11 9.74
C LEU A 167 2.44 16.96 8.93
N THR A 168 3.17 15.90 9.20
CA THR A 168 4.38 15.52 8.48
C THR A 168 4.14 14.30 7.61
N PHE A 169 4.62 14.31 6.38
CA PHE A 169 4.74 13.11 5.56
C PHE A 169 6.12 12.48 5.77
N TRP A 170 6.15 11.23 6.18
CA TRP A 170 7.39 10.49 6.34
C TRP A 170 7.83 9.86 5.02
N ASP A 171 8.75 10.50 4.33
CA ASP A 171 9.29 10.12 3.03
C ASP A 171 10.41 9.07 3.11
N PHE A 172 10.36 8.22 4.12
CA PHE A 172 11.37 7.19 4.37
C PHE A 172 11.54 6.25 3.18
N ASN A 173 12.78 5.99 2.80
CA ASN A 173 13.09 5.08 1.71
C ASN A 173 13.07 3.61 2.17
N TRP A 174 11.90 3.02 2.17
CA TRP A 174 11.64 1.63 2.58
C TRP A 174 12.40 0.56 1.79
N ARG A 175 13.01 0.91 0.64
CA ARG A 175 13.78 -0.02 -0.20
C ARG A 175 15.18 -0.27 0.35
N LYS A 176 15.75 0.70 1.08
CA LYS A 176 17.12 0.66 1.60
C LYS A 176 17.30 -0.34 2.74
N LYS A 177 18.55 -0.60 3.10
CA LYS A 177 18.92 -1.46 4.24
C LYS A 177 18.23 -2.83 4.23
N GLY A 178 18.10 -3.46 3.04
CA GLY A 178 17.50 -4.78 2.87
C GLY A 178 15.96 -4.81 2.82
N GLY A 179 15.27 -3.67 2.91
CA GLY A 179 13.80 -3.63 2.92
C GLY A 179 13.15 -4.29 1.71
N SER A 180 13.66 -4.07 0.49
CA SER A 180 13.14 -4.74 -0.70
C SER A 180 13.28 -6.26 -0.65
N SER A 181 14.36 -6.79 -0.10
CA SER A 181 14.58 -8.24 0.02
C SER A 181 13.62 -8.84 1.04
N ARG A 182 13.51 -8.22 2.22
CA ARG A 182 12.59 -8.68 3.27
C ARG A 182 11.13 -8.60 2.83
N MET A 183 10.75 -7.57 2.06
CA MET A 183 9.40 -7.49 1.46
C MET A 183 9.08 -8.74 0.63
N ILE A 184 10.02 -9.22 -0.19
CA ILE A 184 9.83 -10.42 -1.01
C ILE A 184 9.75 -11.68 -0.13
N GLU A 185 10.59 -11.79 0.88
CA GLU A 185 10.61 -12.94 1.80
C GLU A 185 9.33 -13.02 2.64
N ILE A 186 8.89 -11.90 3.21
CA ILE A 186 7.63 -11.82 3.97
C ILE A 186 6.45 -12.15 3.08
N SER A 187 6.43 -11.62 1.87
CA SER A 187 5.36 -11.88 0.92
C SER A 187 5.25 -13.38 0.57
N LYS A 188 6.37 -14.09 0.49
CA LYS A 188 6.39 -15.55 0.30
C LYS A 188 5.98 -16.29 1.57
N ARG A 189 6.51 -15.90 2.73
CA ARG A 189 6.20 -16.52 4.03
C ARG A 189 4.73 -16.46 4.37
N GLU A 190 4.10 -15.31 4.10
CA GLU A 190 2.68 -15.06 4.38
C GLU A 190 1.76 -15.52 3.24
N GLU A 191 2.33 -16.03 2.14
CA GLU A 191 1.58 -16.46 0.96
C GLU A 191 0.67 -15.35 0.41
N PHE A 192 1.13 -14.08 0.46
CA PHE A 192 0.34 -12.96 -0.04
C PHE A 192 0.04 -13.07 -1.53
N TYR A 193 -1.18 -12.71 -1.87
CA TYR A 193 -1.58 -12.60 -3.27
C TYR A 193 -0.68 -11.64 -4.05
N GLN A 194 -0.03 -12.16 -5.09
CA GLN A 194 0.84 -11.37 -5.95
C GLN A 194 0.03 -10.75 -7.09
N GLN A 195 -0.21 -9.45 -6.99
CA GLN A 195 -0.86 -8.73 -8.07
C GLN A 195 0.05 -8.59 -9.30
N GLU A 196 -0.52 -8.71 -10.48
CA GLU A 196 0.20 -8.62 -11.75
C GLU A 196 0.07 -7.26 -12.44
N TYR A 197 -0.65 -6.29 -11.83
CA TYR A 197 -0.83 -4.93 -12.31
C TYR A 197 -1.04 -3.98 -11.11
N CYS A 198 -0.90 -2.68 -11.35
CA CYS A 198 -0.97 -1.68 -10.26
C CYS A 198 -2.30 -1.71 -9.49
N GLY A 199 -3.40 -1.95 -10.20
CA GLY A 199 -4.76 -1.99 -9.66
C GLY A 199 -5.77 -1.32 -10.59
N CYS A 200 -5.44 -0.24 -11.25
CA CYS A 200 -6.39 0.47 -12.11
C CYS A 200 -6.61 -0.24 -13.47
N VAL A 201 -7.77 0.00 -14.07
CA VAL A 201 -8.16 -0.58 -15.36
C VAL A 201 -7.15 -0.26 -16.47
N TYR A 202 -6.53 0.92 -16.42
CA TYR A 202 -5.55 1.34 -17.43
C TYR A 202 -4.22 0.59 -17.27
N SER A 203 -3.77 0.37 -16.04
CA SER A 203 -2.60 -0.48 -15.78
C SER A 203 -2.85 -1.92 -16.27
N LEU A 204 -4.05 -2.46 -16.04
CA LEU A 204 -4.43 -3.78 -16.55
C LEU A 204 -4.46 -3.82 -18.09
N ARG A 205 -5.01 -2.78 -18.73
CA ARG A 205 -4.99 -2.62 -20.19
C ARG A 205 -3.57 -2.63 -20.75
N ASP A 206 -2.71 -1.79 -20.19
CA ASP A 206 -1.35 -1.57 -20.68
C ASP A 206 -0.46 -2.79 -20.41
N THR A 207 -0.59 -3.43 -19.24
CA THR A 207 0.07 -4.70 -18.96
C THR A 207 -0.36 -5.81 -19.92
N ASN A 208 -1.66 -5.89 -20.24
CA ASN A 208 -2.15 -6.87 -21.20
C ASN A 208 -1.71 -6.60 -22.65
N LYS A 209 -1.57 -5.33 -23.03
CA LYS A 209 -0.99 -4.93 -24.31
C LYS A 209 0.47 -5.40 -24.41
N TRP A 210 1.28 -5.06 -23.42
CA TRP A 210 2.67 -5.49 -23.34
C TRP A 210 2.82 -7.02 -23.37
N ARG A 211 1.98 -7.76 -22.62
CA ARG A 211 1.97 -9.23 -22.61
C ARG A 211 1.68 -9.81 -24.00
N LYS A 212 0.72 -9.23 -24.72
CA LYS A 212 0.41 -9.64 -26.10
C LYS A 212 1.63 -9.45 -27.02
N GLU A 213 2.29 -8.29 -26.96
CA GLU A 213 3.47 -7.96 -27.75
C GLU A 213 4.67 -8.88 -27.43
N ASN A 214 4.73 -9.43 -26.20
CA ASN A 214 5.79 -10.32 -25.74
C ASN A 214 5.36 -11.81 -25.67
N ASN A 215 4.32 -12.21 -26.38
CA ASN A 215 3.81 -13.58 -26.45
C ASN A 215 3.51 -14.20 -25.06
N ARG A 216 3.04 -13.40 -24.10
CA ARG A 216 2.66 -13.85 -22.76
C ARG A 216 1.14 -13.96 -22.63
N PRO A 217 0.63 -14.90 -21.81
CA PRO A 217 -0.80 -15.03 -21.55
C PRO A 217 -1.37 -13.73 -20.98
N ARG A 218 -2.55 -13.34 -21.47
CA ARG A 218 -3.29 -12.18 -20.94
C ARG A 218 -3.71 -12.40 -19.49
N ILE A 219 -3.61 -11.38 -18.66
CA ILE A 219 -4.20 -11.36 -17.31
C ILE A 219 -5.73 -11.35 -17.48
N LYS A 220 -6.38 -12.39 -16.97
CA LYS A 220 -7.84 -12.50 -16.94
C LYS A 220 -8.29 -12.37 -15.49
N ARG A 221 -9.16 -11.40 -15.23
CA ARG A 221 -9.78 -11.18 -13.93
C ARG A 221 -11.29 -11.27 -14.09
N GLY A 222 -11.94 -12.10 -13.30
CA GLY A 222 -13.37 -12.31 -13.30
C GLY A 222 -13.78 -13.13 -12.09
N LYS A 223 -15.08 -13.29 -11.85
CA LYS A 223 -15.64 -13.98 -10.67
C LYS A 223 -14.98 -15.33 -10.39
N LYS A 224 -14.76 -16.16 -11.41
CA LYS A 224 -14.10 -17.48 -11.25
C LYS A 224 -12.65 -17.39 -10.76
N PHE A 225 -11.93 -16.30 -11.07
CA PHE A 225 -10.58 -16.09 -10.55
C PHE A 225 -10.63 -15.76 -9.05
N TYR A 226 -11.46 -14.79 -8.69
CA TYR A 226 -11.52 -14.31 -7.31
C TYR A 226 -12.18 -15.28 -6.35
N SER A 227 -13.13 -16.14 -6.81
CA SER A 227 -13.74 -17.19 -5.97
C SER A 227 -12.76 -18.22 -5.39
N LYS A 228 -11.49 -18.16 -5.77
CA LYS A 228 -10.43 -18.99 -5.18
C LYS A 228 -9.83 -18.40 -3.90
N PHE A 229 -10.08 -17.13 -3.66
CA PHE A 229 -9.46 -16.35 -2.58
C PHE A 229 -10.51 -15.82 -1.58
N LEU A 230 -11.76 -15.67 -2.02
CA LEU A 230 -12.90 -15.25 -1.23
C LEU A 230 -13.80 -16.43 -0.87
#